data_9734b19f1043148f4d5b4590b4855d46
#
_entry.id   9734b19f1043148f4d5b4590b4855d46
#
_cell.length_a   1.000
_cell.length_b   1.000
_cell.length_c   1.000
_cell.angle_alpha   90.00
_cell.angle_beta   90.00
_cell.angle_gamma   90.00
#
_symmetry.space_group_name_H-M   'P 1'
#
loop_
_entity.id
_entity.type
_entity.pdbx_description
1 polymer ?
#
loop_
_entity_poly.entity_id
_entity_poly.type
_entity_poly.pdbx_seq_one_letter_code
_entity_poly.pdbx_strand_id
1 'polypeptide(L)'
;MPQLAGCLGCEIATGRHHVPGGIVHQTSRWIVNHAVGRLNLGTLIIAPRDHVVAVADLDDDDAAAAELGPLLRDAARVVEVICRPEQTYVCVWSHGRTERRHLHILVQPVTTALVAQYGGLRSEQLQARLMTSAEPADPAEVERFCADARQHFAAGRTDRGPPRAP
;
A
#
# COMPACT_ATOMS: atom_id res chain seq x y z
N MET A 1 -11.96 0.87 17.03
CA MET A 1 -12.68 -0.43 17.13
C MET A 1 -11.75 -1.51 17.67
N PRO A 2 -12.27 -2.56 18.34
CA PRO A 2 -11.42 -3.60 18.88
C PRO A 2 -10.74 -4.40 17.76
N GLN A 3 -9.54 -4.88 18.04
CA GLN A 3 -8.78 -5.75 17.16
C GLN A 3 -9.42 -7.14 17.07
N LEU A 4 -9.47 -7.73 15.88
CA LEU A 4 -10.04 -9.06 15.67
C LEU A 4 -8.93 -10.12 15.67
N ALA A 5 -9.03 -11.11 16.53
CA ALA A 5 -8.09 -12.23 16.57
C ALA A 5 -8.16 -13.08 15.27
N GLY A 6 -7.00 -13.44 14.73
CA GLY A 6 -6.89 -14.17 13.46
C GLY A 6 -7.15 -13.31 12.21
N CYS A 7 -7.23 -12.00 12.37
CA CYS A 7 -7.24 -11.04 11.26
C CYS A 7 -5.80 -10.59 10.98
N LEU A 8 -5.27 -10.91 9.80
CA LEU A 8 -3.90 -10.58 9.41
C LEU A 8 -3.60 -9.07 9.54
N GLY A 9 -4.51 -8.20 9.09
CA GLY A 9 -4.33 -6.75 9.22
C GLY A 9 -4.20 -6.28 10.67
N CYS A 10 -5.04 -6.82 11.56
CA CYS A 10 -4.94 -6.53 13.00
C CYS A 10 -3.64 -7.07 13.62
N GLU A 11 -3.18 -8.23 13.19
CA GLU A 11 -1.93 -8.82 13.68
C GLU A 11 -0.71 -8.04 13.23
N ILE A 12 -0.69 -7.55 11.98
CA ILE A 12 0.35 -6.65 11.48
C ILE A 12 0.31 -5.32 12.26
N ALA A 13 -0.87 -4.70 12.40
CA ALA A 13 -1.02 -3.44 13.08
C ALA A 13 -0.58 -3.46 14.56
N THR A 14 -0.64 -4.63 15.19
CA THR A 14 -0.20 -4.85 16.60
C THR A 14 1.21 -5.42 16.72
N GLY A 15 1.90 -5.69 15.61
CA GLY A 15 3.22 -6.30 15.62
C GLY A 15 3.24 -7.80 15.97
N ARG A 16 2.08 -8.47 16.03
CA ARG A 16 1.99 -9.91 16.25
C ARG A 16 2.35 -10.72 14.99
N HIS A 17 2.19 -10.13 13.82
CA HIS A 17 2.63 -10.69 12.55
C HIS A 17 3.71 -9.79 11.94
N HIS A 18 4.88 -10.37 11.70
CA HIS A 18 5.98 -9.67 11.05
C HIS A 18 5.85 -9.75 9.54
N VAL A 19 6.00 -8.61 8.87
CA VAL A 19 6.02 -8.51 7.41
C VAL A 19 7.45 -8.23 6.92
N PRO A 20 7.86 -8.71 5.76
CA PRO A 20 9.15 -8.39 5.17
C PRO A 20 9.35 -6.86 5.10
N GLY A 21 10.51 -6.40 5.55
CA GLY A 21 10.82 -4.98 5.63
C GLY A 21 10.09 -4.20 6.74
N GLY A 22 9.16 -4.81 7.48
CA GLY A 22 8.46 -4.20 8.62
C GLY A 22 7.50 -3.06 8.23
N ILE A 23 7.06 -2.30 9.22
CA ILE A 23 6.23 -1.11 9.01
C ILE A 23 7.10 0.01 8.41
N VAL A 24 6.66 0.54 7.28
CA VAL A 24 7.33 1.62 6.53
C VAL A 24 6.96 2.98 7.09
N HIS A 25 5.69 3.18 7.39
CA HIS A 25 5.17 4.42 7.98
C HIS A 25 3.94 4.14 8.82
N GLN A 26 3.67 5.01 9.79
CA GLN A 26 2.45 4.94 10.59
C GLN A 26 1.98 6.33 11.00
N THR A 27 0.67 6.44 11.12
CA THR A 27 -0.02 7.60 11.69
C THR A 27 -0.75 7.17 12.96
N SER A 28 -1.59 8.04 13.52
CA SER A 28 -2.43 7.67 14.65
C SER A 28 -3.45 6.58 14.30
N ARG A 29 -3.94 6.57 13.05
CA ARG A 29 -5.02 5.71 12.57
C ARG A 29 -4.61 4.67 11.52
N TRP A 30 -3.48 4.82 10.86
CA TRP A 30 -3.06 4.01 9.72
C TRP A 30 -1.66 3.44 9.88
N ILE A 31 -1.42 2.32 9.21
CA ILE A 31 -0.10 1.74 8.99
C ILE A 31 0.17 1.61 7.50
N VAL A 32 1.44 1.66 7.14
CA VAL A 32 1.93 1.40 5.78
C VAL A 32 3.02 0.34 5.86
N ASN A 33 2.88 -0.72 5.09
CA ASN A 33 3.89 -1.77 4.93
C ASN A 33 3.97 -2.21 3.47
N HIS A 34 5.04 -2.91 3.08
CA HIS A 34 5.08 -3.59 1.79
C HIS A 34 4.07 -4.74 1.78
N ALA A 35 3.44 -4.97 0.64
CA ALA A 35 2.49 -6.06 0.48
C ALA A 35 3.12 -7.42 0.77
N VAL A 36 2.35 -8.30 1.39
CA VAL A 36 2.72 -9.70 1.60
C VAL A 36 2.11 -10.58 0.50
N GLY A 37 2.79 -11.69 0.19
CA GLY A 37 2.30 -12.63 -0.82
C GLY A 37 2.79 -12.30 -2.23
N ARG A 38 2.02 -12.72 -3.24
CA ARG A 38 2.41 -12.67 -4.65
C ARG A 38 2.04 -11.34 -5.30
N LEU A 39 2.66 -10.26 -4.81
CA LEU A 39 2.53 -8.91 -5.36
C LEU A 39 3.89 -8.37 -5.78
N ASN A 40 3.89 -7.46 -6.75
CA ASN A 40 5.13 -6.91 -7.30
C ASN A 40 5.89 -6.08 -6.26
N LEU A 41 7.22 -6.08 -6.36
CA LEU A 41 8.09 -5.22 -5.57
C LEU A 41 7.63 -3.76 -5.65
N GLY A 42 7.65 -3.07 -4.52
CA GLY A 42 7.22 -1.69 -4.40
C GLY A 42 5.73 -1.49 -4.16
N THR A 43 4.94 -2.57 -4.09
CA THR A 43 3.53 -2.48 -3.72
C THR A 43 3.40 -2.18 -2.23
N LEU A 44 2.85 -1.01 -1.90
CA LEU A 44 2.53 -0.64 -0.52
C LEU A 44 1.08 -0.98 -0.18
N ILE A 45 0.85 -1.41 1.05
CA ILE A 45 -0.46 -1.57 1.69
C ILE A 45 -0.63 -0.45 2.71
N ILE A 46 -1.74 0.26 2.62
CA ILE A 46 -2.22 1.21 3.62
C ILE A 46 -3.43 0.56 4.29
N ALA A 47 -3.35 0.31 5.59
CA ALA A 47 -4.41 -0.33 6.34
C ALA A 47 -4.70 0.44 7.63
N PRO A 48 -5.98 0.50 8.09
CA PRO A 48 -6.30 1.09 9.37
C PRO A 48 -5.70 0.26 10.52
N ARG A 49 -5.37 0.91 11.60
CA ARG A 49 -4.87 0.23 12.82
C ARG A 49 -5.97 -0.53 13.53
N ASP A 50 -7.19 -0.02 13.45
CA ASP A 50 -8.39 -0.65 13.97
C ASP A 50 -8.99 -1.62 12.95
N HIS A 51 -9.79 -2.58 13.42
CA HIS A 51 -10.45 -3.54 12.54
C HIS A 51 -11.61 -2.88 11.79
N VAL A 52 -11.37 -2.51 10.56
CA VAL A 52 -12.36 -1.96 9.63
C VAL A 52 -12.42 -2.88 8.39
N VAL A 53 -13.60 -3.11 7.84
CA VAL A 53 -13.80 -4.06 6.74
C VAL A 53 -13.96 -3.36 5.39
N ALA A 54 -14.63 -2.22 5.35
CA ALA A 54 -14.88 -1.47 4.13
C ALA A 54 -14.64 0.03 4.33
N VAL A 55 -14.46 0.77 3.25
CA VAL A 55 -14.30 2.23 3.30
C VAL A 55 -15.54 2.89 3.92
N ALA A 56 -16.72 2.32 3.66
CA ALA A 56 -17.98 2.82 4.22
C ALA A 56 -18.12 2.63 5.75
N ASP A 57 -17.28 1.79 6.34
CA ASP A 57 -17.26 1.50 7.77
C ASP A 57 -16.21 2.36 8.52
N LEU A 58 -15.51 3.24 7.80
CA LEU A 58 -14.65 4.23 8.45
C LEU A 58 -15.54 5.16 9.25
N ASP A 59 -15.28 5.25 10.56
CA ASP A 59 -16.03 6.13 11.44
C ASP A 59 -16.00 7.57 10.92
N ASP A 60 -17.07 8.31 11.16
CA ASP A 60 -17.14 9.77 10.96
C ASP A 60 -16.14 10.53 11.87
N ASP A 61 -15.25 9.79 12.55
CA ASP A 61 -14.11 10.36 13.26
C ASP A 61 -13.18 11.01 12.22
N ASP A 62 -13.29 12.31 12.13
CA ASP A 62 -12.58 13.19 11.20
C ASP A 62 -11.08 12.87 11.08
N ALA A 63 -10.46 12.29 12.10
CA ALA A 63 -9.04 12.00 12.14
C ALA A 63 -8.64 10.90 11.13
N ALA A 64 -9.39 9.80 11.02
CA ALA A 64 -9.05 8.72 10.09
C ALA A 64 -9.24 9.16 8.64
N ALA A 65 -10.34 9.86 8.35
CA ALA A 65 -10.62 10.41 7.03
C ALA A 65 -9.62 11.52 6.66
N ALA A 66 -9.28 12.42 7.58
CA ALA A 66 -8.35 13.50 7.36
C ALA A 66 -6.89 13.02 7.09
N GLU A 67 -6.48 11.92 7.73
CA GLU A 67 -5.15 11.35 7.52
C GLU A 67 -5.02 10.61 6.17
N LEU A 68 -6.10 10.03 5.64
CA LEU A 68 -6.06 9.13 4.49
C LEU A 68 -5.59 9.81 3.20
N GLY A 69 -6.14 10.94 2.85
CA GLY A 69 -5.78 11.66 1.61
C GLY A 69 -4.31 12.04 1.54
N PRO A 70 -3.75 12.73 2.55
CA PRO A 70 -2.32 12.99 2.65
C PRO A 70 -1.46 11.73 2.60
N LEU A 71 -1.86 10.66 3.30
CA LEU A 71 -1.13 9.40 3.35
C LEU A 71 -1.09 8.69 1.99
N LEU A 72 -2.21 8.67 1.26
CA LEU A 72 -2.28 8.11 -0.11
C LEU A 72 -1.34 8.86 -1.05
N ARG A 73 -1.37 10.19 -1.01
CA ARG A 73 -0.47 11.03 -1.81
C ARG A 73 0.99 10.73 -1.49
N ASP A 74 1.35 10.65 -0.23
CA ASP A 74 2.73 10.47 0.19
C ASP A 74 3.22 9.05 -0.14
N ALA A 75 2.38 8.03 0.00
CA ALA A 75 2.67 6.67 -0.43
C ALA A 75 2.86 6.57 -1.95
N ALA A 76 2.00 7.22 -2.75
CA ALA A 76 2.16 7.27 -4.20
C ALA A 76 3.47 7.95 -4.60
N ARG A 77 3.85 9.06 -3.97
CA ARG A 77 5.13 9.74 -4.21
C ARG A 77 6.33 8.84 -3.89
N VAL A 78 6.28 8.11 -2.79
CA VAL A 78 7.34 7.16 -2.41
C VAL A 78 7.51 6.10 -3.49
N VAL A 79 6.41 5.50 -3.96
CA VAL A 79 6.43 4.53 -5.05
C VAL A 79 6.99 5.14 -6.34
N GLU A 80 6.57 6.34 -6.71
CA GLU A 80 7.05 7.03 -7.91
C GLU A 80 8.55 7.34 -7.86
N VAL A 81 9.05 7.79 -6.72
CA VAL A 81 10.47 8.15 -6.58
C VAL A 81 11.36 6.92 -6.62
N ILE A 82 10.98 5.85 -5.92
CA ILE A 82 11.82 4.65 -5.79
C ILE A 82 11.69 3.76 -7.04
N CYS A 83 10.47 3.47 -7.48
CA CYS A 83 10.20 2.51 -8.55
C CYS A 83 10.25 3.15 -9.95
N ARG A 84 10.07 4.46 -10.07
CA ARG A 84 9.96 5.20 -11.34
C ARG A 84 9.03 4.52 -12.34
N PRO A 85 7.79 4.22 -11.96
CA PRO A 85 6.86 3.47 -12.78
C PRO A 85 6.30 4.34 -13.93
N GLU A 86 5.75 3.68 -14.96
CA GLU A 86 4.93 4.34 -15.99
C GLU A 86 3.66 4.93 -15.39
N GLN A 87 3.10 4.25 -14.38
CA GLN A 87 1.87 4.65 -13.69
C GLN A 87 1.88 4.08 -12.26
N THR A 88 1.25 4.79 -11.34
CA THR A 88 0.97 4.31 -9.98
C THR A 88 -0.53 4.08 -9.84
N TYR A 89 -0.93 2.85 -9.52
CA TYR A 89 -2.32 2.53 -9.24
C TYR A 89 -2.60 2.59 -7.74
N VAL A 90 -3.73 3.20 -7.39
CA VAL A 90 -4.27 3.19 -6.03
C VAL A 90 -5.61 2.46 -6.09
N CYS A 91 -5.71 1.32 -5.42
CA CYS A 91 -6.87 0.45 -5.50
C CYS A 91 -7.32 -0.02 -4.12
N VAL A 92 -8.63 -0.17 -3.96
CA VAL A 92 -9.23 -0.89 -2.83
C VAL A 92 -9.86 -2.16 -3.39
N TRP A 93 -9.38 -3.32 -2.91
CA TRP A 93 -9.95 -4.60 -3.29
C TRP A 93 -10.51 -5.30 -2.06
N SER A 94 -11.82 -5.42 -2.02
CA SER A 94 -12.52 -6.16 -0.95
C SER A 94 -12.73 -7.60 -1.39
N HIS A 95 -12.00 -8.53 -0.79
CA HIS A 95 -12.13 -9.96 -1.07
C HIS A 95 -13.25 -10.58 -0.24
N GLY A 96 -14.38 -10.88 -0.85
CA GLY A 96 -15.45 -11.66 -0.26
C GLY A 96 -16.04 -11.08 1.05
N ARG A 97 -17.08 -11.69 1.57
CA ARG A 97 -17.76 -11.27 2.81
C ARG A 97 -17.42 -12.17 4.00
N THR A 98 -16.15 -12.33 4.34
CA THR A 98 -15.76 -13.09 5.53
C THR A 98 -15.43 -12.16 6.69
N GLU A 99 -15.71 -12.56 7.92
CA GLU A 99 -15.51 -11.78 9.15
C GLU A 99 -14.04 -11.39 9.40
N ARG A 100 -13.11 -12.06 8.74
CA ARG A 100 -11.65 -11.83 8.92
C ARG A 100 -11.05 -10.84 7.93
N ARG A 101 -11.88 -10.13 7.14
CA ARG A 101 -11.41 -9.10 6.22
C ARG A 101 -10.94 -7.88 6.99
N HIS A 102 -9.95 -7.23 6.43
CA HIS A 102 -9.45 -5.97 6.93
C HIS A 102 -9.31 -5.01 5.75
N LEU A 103 -9.80 -3.80 5.88
CA LEU A 103 -9.65 -2.78 4.85
C LEU A 103 -8.17 -2.57 4.55
N HIS A 104 -7.83 -2.65 3.28
CA HIS A 104 -6.49 -2.31 2.81
C HIS A 104 -6.54 -1.65 1.45
N ILE A 105 -5.72 -0.65 1.28
CA ILE A 105 -5.58 0.12 0.06
C ILE A 105 -4.19 -0.19 -0.50
N LEU A 106 -4.14 -0.57 -1.76
CA LEU A 106 -2.90 -0.87 -2.46
C LEU A 106 -2.42 0.35 -3.21
N VAL A 107 -1.13 0.62 -3.12
CA VAL A 107 -0.42 1.59 -3.95
C VAL A 107 0.65 0.83 -4.72
N GLN A 108 0.43 0.64 -6.03
CA GLN A 108 1.16 -0.32 -6.85
C GLN A 108 1.92 0.36 -7.99
N PRO A 109 3.22 0.07 -8.16
CA PRO A 109 3.96 0.51 -9.34
C PRO A 109 3.57 -0.32 -10.56
N VAL A 110 3.29 0.35 -11.67
CA VAL A 110 3.15 -0.26 -12.99
C VAL A 110 4.41 0.06 -13.78
N THR A 111 5.34 -0.89 -13.83
CA THR A 111 6.63 -0.70 -14.47
C THR A 111 6.54 -0.84 -16.00
N THR A 112 7.51 -0.26 -16.72
CA THR A 112 7.64 -0.41 -18.17
C THR A 112 7.66 -1.88 -18.59
N ALA A 113 8.30 -2.75 -17.81
CA ALA A 113 8.33 -4.19 -18.07
C ALA A 113 6.94 -4.83 -18.01
N LEU A 114 6.14 -4.48 -17.00
CA LEU A 114 4.75 -4.96 -16.89
C LEU A 114 3.87 -4.44 -18.04
N VAL A 115 4.04 -3.17 -18.40
CA VAL A 115 3.31 -2.58 -19.53
C VAL A 115 3.62 -3.31 -20.84
N ALA A 116 4.91 -3.58 -21.09
CA ALA A 116 5.34 -4.31 -22.28
C ALA A 116 4.84 -5.76 -22.27
N GLN A 117 4.91 -6.44 -21.13
CA GLN A 117 4.51 -7.84 -20.98
C GLN A 117 3.01 -8.05 -21.21
N TYR A 118 2.16 -7.10 -20.82
CA TYR A 118 0.70 -7.27 -20.84
C TYR A 118 -0.03 -6.39 -21.86
N GLY A 119 0.67 -5.85 -22.85
CA GLY A 119 0.05 -5.20 -24.01
C GLY A 119 -0.38 -3.74 -23.80
N GLY A 120 0.24 -3.03 -22.86
CA GLY A 120 0.03 -1.60 -22.68
C GLY A 120 -0.82 -1.23 -21.46
N LEU A 121 -0.80 0.06 -21.10
CA LEU A 121 -1.50 0.60 -19.92
C LEU A 121 -3.03 0.42 -19.95
N ARG A 122 -3.62 0.25 -21.13
CA ARG A 122 -5.08 0.03 -21.28
C ARG A 122 -5.46 -1.44 -21.30
N SER A 123 -4.52 -2.35 -21.11
CA SER A 123 -4.77 -3.78 -21.15
C SER A 123 -5.54 -4.26 -19.91
N GLU A 124 -6.65 -4.96 -20.12
CA GLU A 124 -7.38 -5.64 -19.06
C GLU A 124 -6.51 -6.72 -18.38
N GLN A 125 -5.60 -7.34 -19.15
CA GLN A 125 -4.67 -8.34 -18.62
C GLN A 125 -3.69 -7.71 -17.65
N LEU A 126 -3.17 -6.51 -17.91
CA LEU A 126 -2.30 -5.77 -17.01
C LEU A 126 -3.00 -5.53 -15.67
N GLN A 127 -4.24 -5.03 -15.69
CA GLN A 127 -5.00 -4.74 -14.48
C GLN A 127 -5.26 -6.01 -13.66
N ALA A 128 -5.64 -7.11 -14.29
CA ALA A 128 -5.87 -8.39 -13.63
C ALA A 128 -4.58 -8.98 -13.04
N ARG A 129 -3.45 -8.85 -13.75
CA ARG A 129 -2.15 -9.43 -13.33
C ARG A 129 -1.44 -8.63 -12.26
N LEU A 130 -1.70 -7.33 -12.14
CA LEU A 130 -1.17 -6.52 -11.03
C LEU A 130 -1.64 -7.03 -9.66
N MET A 131 -2.76 -7.75 -9.61
CA MET A 131 -3.29 -8.33 -8.38
C MET A 131 -2.62 -9.65 -7.97
N THR A 132 -1.87 -10.28 -8.87
CA THR A 132 -1.21 -11.57 -8.59
C THR A 132 0.01 -11.71 -9.49
N SER A 133 1.19 -11.44 -8.97
CA SER A 133 2.44 -11.76 -9.68
C SER A 133 2.68 -13.27 -9.73
N ALA A 134 3.51 -13.74 -10.67
CA ALA A 134 3.87 -15.15 -10.78
C ALA A 134 4.61 -15.61 -9.53
N GLU A 135 5.54 -14.80 -9.05
CA GLU A 135 6.39 -15.07 -7.89
C GLU A 135 6.30 -13.94 -6.86
N PRO A 136 6.47 -14.23 -5.57
CA PRO A 136 6.61 -13.18 -4.57
C PRO A 136 7.89 -12.37 -4.82
N ALA A 137 7.90 -11.11 -4.42
CA ALA A 137 9.09 -10.29 -4.46
C ALA A 137 10.20 -10.87 -3.57
N ASP A 138 11.46 -10.74 -3.98
CA ASP A 138 12.62 -11.18 -3.20
C ASP A 138 12.65 -10.44 -1.84
N PRO A 139 12.76 -11.17 -0.72
CA PRO A 139 12.73 -10.55 0.61
C PRO A 139 13.80 -9.49 0.83
N ALA A 140 15.02 -9.70 0.30
CA ALA A 140 16.10 -8.71 0.45
C ALA A 140 15.84 -7.45 -0.38
N GLU A 141 15.19 -7.57 -1.53
CA GLU A 141 14.74 -6.41 -2.30
C GLU A 141 13.61 -5.66 -1.59
N VAL A 142 12.67 -6.38 -0.98
CA VAL A 142 11.62 -5.79 -0.16
C VAL A 142 12.20 -5.02 1.03
N GLU A 143 13.20 -5.59 1.72
CA GLU A 143 13.88 -4.91 2.83
C GLU A 143 14.55 -3.62 2.40
N ARG A 144 15.29 -3.64 1.25
CA ARG A 144 15.90 -2.44 0.68
C ARG A 144 14.87 -1.38 0.32
N PHE A 145 13.84 -1.78 -0.41
CA PHE A 145 12.74 -0.88 -0.77
C PHE A 145 12.09 -0.25 0.49
N CYS A 146 11.81 -1.03 1.52
CA CYS A 146 11.22 -0.54 2.75
C CYS A 146 12.15 0.43 3.52
N ALA A 147 13.47 0.20 3.48
CA ALA A 147 14.43 1.11 4.07
C ALA A 147 14.41 2.48 3.37
N ASP A 148 14.44 2.49 2.04
CA ASP A 148 14.36 3.71 1.24
C ASP A 148 13.01 4.41 1.42
N ALA A 149 11.92 3.66 1.43
CA ALA A 149 10.59 4.19 1.63
C ALA A 149 10.45 4.91 2.98
N ARG A 150 11.01 4.36 4.07
CA ARG A 150 11.02 5.03 5.38
C ARG A 150 11.72 6.38 5.34
N GLN A 151 12.85 6.47 4.62
CA GLN A 151 13.59 7.74 4.46
C GLN A 151 12.73 8.78 3.74
N HIS A 152 12.05 8.37 2.65
CA HIS A 152 11.17 9.28 1.90
C HIS A 152 9.95 9.72 2.69
N PHE A 153 9.31 8.84 3.48
CA PHE A 153 8.22 9.24 4.37
C PHE A 153 8.70 10.22 5.46
N ALA A 154 9.90 10.05 5.98
CA ALA A 154 10.48 10.97 6.95
C ALA A 154 10.81 12.33 6.33
N ALA A 155 11.36 12.36 5.12
CA ALA A 155 11.73 13.58 4.40
C ALA A 155 10.52 14.36 3.87
N GLY A 156 9.47 13.68 3.39
CA GLY A 156 8.27 14.29 2.81
C GLY A 156 7.43 15.13 3.77
N ARG A 157 7.75 15.11 5.06
CA ARG A 157 7.23 16.05 6.07
C ARG A 157 7.86 17.43 5.99
N THR A 158 8.99 17.58 5.28
CA THR A 158 9.78 18.81 5.22
C THR A 158 9.80 19.49 3.85
N ASP A 159 9.49 18.77 2.76
CA ASP A 159 9.62 19.32 1.41
C ASP A 159 8.32 19.16 0.59
N ARG A 160 7.49 20.20 0.58
CA ARG A 160 6.34 20.33 -0.32
C ARG A 160 6.81 20.92 -1.64
N GLY A 161 7.44 20.12 -2.51
CA GLY A 161 7.74 20.51 -3.87
C GLY A 161 6.48 20.93 -4.65
N PRO A 162 6.63 21.78 -5.69
CA PRO A 162 5.49 22.29 -6.47
C PRO A 162 4.76 21.14 -7.19
N PRO A 163 3.44 21.30 -7.43
CA PRO A 163 2.67 20.31 -8.20
C PRO A 163 3.26 20.16 -9.60
N ARG A 164 3.24 18.94 -10.14
CA ARG A 164 3.60 18.69 -11.54
C ARG A 164 2.66 19.52 -12.43
N ALA A 165 3.24 20.20 -13.43
CA ALA A 165 2.45 20.82 -14.49
C ALA A 165 1.69 19.75 -15.30
N PRO A 166 0.50 20.06 -15.83
CA PRO A 166 -0.33 19.17 -16.61
C PRO A 166 0.35 18.69 -17.90
#